data_9af2b4e9e6279f8cbad73715287f1c8e
#
_entry.id   9af2b4e9e6279f8cbad73715287f1c8e
#
_cell.length_a   1.000
_cell.length_b   1.000
_cell.length_c   1.000
_cell.angle_alpha   90.00
_cell.angle_beta   90.00
_cell.angle_gamma   90.00
#
_symmetry.space_group_name_H-M   'P 1'
#
loop_
_entity.id
_entity.type
_entity.pdbx_description
1 polymer ?
#
loop_
_entity_poly.entity_id
_entity_poly.type
_entity_poly.pdbx_seq_one_letter_code
_entity_poly.pdbx_strand_id
1 'polypeptide(L)'
;MGIVLKNISYQYKDQWQEEKQYAIRDISFSLEKGEYAALIGHSGSGKSTLLQHLNGLLRPMSGEYYFDGENVFDGKFSLQKLRQKVALCFQYPEYQLFEETVLKDIAFGPKNMGFDQQTCEEKARKAMELAGISPELETASPFALSGGQKRRVALAGILAMEPEYLILDEPVAGLDGKGKENLFSLLKYLNEKENITILLVSHDMDDVAENARRVLVMDRGQLVMDDTAEKVFSREKELKDMGLAIPQSLQFYNRLTAGGYFRNSSGADIRDGAAAGETMQTKTRGKIPLTVEELAARILEEHQCFEK
;
A
#
# COMPACT_ATOMS: atom_id res chain seq x y z
N MET A 1 15.33 -11.36 6.25
CA MET A 1 14.20 -11.91 7.02
C MET A 1 13.21 -10.79 7.19
N GLY A 2 11.94 -11.11 7.37
CA GLY A 2 10.87 -10.13 7.34
C GLY A 2 9.61 -10.66 8.01
N ILE A 3 8.47 -10.20 7.56
CA ILE A 3 7.16 -10.71 7.93
C ILE A 3 6.84 -11.94 7.07
N VAL A 4 6.38 -13.04 7.69
CA VAL A 4 5.90 -14.23 6.98
C VAL A 4 4.60 -14.71 7.60
N LEU A 5 3.55 -14.78 6.81
CA LEU A 5 2.27 -15.38 7.17
C LEU A 5 2.13 -16.74 6.48
N LYS A 6 1.64 -17.75 7.21
CA LYS A 6 1.39 -19.10 6.69
C LYS A 6 -0.01 -19.54 7.07
N ASN A 7 -0.88 -19.70 6.09
CA ASN A 7 -2.26 -20.21 6.20
C ASN A 7 -3.09 -19.51 7.28
N ILE A 8 -2.92 -18.18 7.41
CA ILE A 8 -3.66 -17.38 8.40
C ILE A 8 -5.14 -17.36 8.03
N SER A 9 -5.98 -17.73 9.01
CA SER A 9 -7.44 -17.63 8.89
C SER A 9 -8.05 -16.97 10.12
N TYR A 10 -9.11 -16.19 9.89
CA TYR A 10 -9.79 -15.47 10.96
C TYR A 10 -11.28 -15.27 10.65
N GLN A 11 -12.10 -15.34 11.72
CA GLN A 11 -13.53 -15.03 11.71
C GLN A 11 -13.82 -14.05 12.85
N TYR A 12 -14.64 -13.06 12.60
CA TYR A 12 -15.21 -12.27 13.69
C TYR A 12 -16.28 -13.11 14.42
N LYS A 13 -16.28 -13.01 15.74
CA LYS A 13 -17.34 -13.64 16.56
C LYS A 13 -18.57 -12.73 16.49
N ASP A 14 -19.42 -12.95 15.51
CA ASP A 14 -20.71 -12.28 15.44
C ASP A 14 -21.77 -13.16 16.13
N GLN A 15 -22.42 -12.60 17.17
CA GLN A 15 -23.44 -13.33 17.95
C GLN A 15 -24.76 -13.49 17.17
N TRP A 16 -24.91 -12.81 16.02
CA TRP A 16 -26.15 -12.69 15.28
C TRP A 16 -26.16 -13.40 13.92
N GLN A 17 -25.01 -13.93 13.46
CA GLN A 17 -24.94 -14.67 12.18
C GLN A 17 -24.88 -16.18 12.41
N GLU A 18 -25.88 -16.89 11.86
CA GLU A 18 -25.93 -18.36 11.87
C GLU A 18 -24.81 -18.99 11.01
N GLU A 19 -24.35 -18.33 9.96
CA GLU A 19 -23.24 -18.77 9.12
C GLU A 19 -21.94 -18.08 9.49
N LYS A 20 -20.95 -18.86 9.90
CA LYS A 20 -19.60 -18.40 10.24
C LYS A 20 -18.83 -18.05 8.96
N GLN A 21 -18.89 -16.81 8.52
CA GLN A 21 -18.12 -16.34 7.36
C GLN A 21 -16.69 -15.98 7.75
N TYR A 22 -15.70 -16.48 7.01
CA TYR A 22 -14.31 -16.06 7.18
C TYR A 22 -14.10 -14.62 6.70
N ALA A 23 -13.49 -13.81 7.55
CA ALA A 23 -13.03 -12.48 7.16
C ALA A 23 -11.74 -12.58 6.33
N ILE A 24 -10.86 -13.51 6.71
CA ILE A 24 -9.69 -13.93 5.91
C ILE A 24 -9.52 -15.45 6.03
N ARG A 25 -9.08 -16.10 4.96
CA ARG A 25 -8.97 -17.56 4.88
C ARG A 25 -7.70 -17.97 4.14
N ASP A 26 -6.88 -18.81 4.77
CA ASP A 26 -5.68 -19.45 4.22
C ASP A 26 -4.70 -18.46 3.57
N ILE A 27 -4.53 -17.26 4.19
CA ILE A 27 -3.63 -16.23 3.71
C ILE A 27 -2.18 -16.64 3.97
N SER A 28 -1.38 -16.68 2.90
CA SER A 28 0.05 -16.94 2.99
C SER A 28 0.81 -15.97 2.08
N PHE A 29 1.73 -15.19 2.62
CA PHE A 29 2.68 -14.34 1.90
C PHE A 29 3.83 -13.91 2.82
N SER A 30 4.84 -13.29 2.24
CA SER A 30 5.93 -12.66 2.99
C SER A 30 6.10 -11.20 2.55
N LEU A 31 6.63 -10.36 3.44
CA LEU A 31 7.12 -9.02 3.14
C LEU A 31 8.60 -8.96 3.53
N GLU A 32 9.45 -8.69 2.57
CA GLU A 32 10.88 -8.52 2.79
C GLU A 32 11.20 -7.09 3.27
N LYS A 33 12.30 -6.93 4.01
CA LYS A 33 12.75 -5.60 4.48
C LYS A 33 13.09 -4.69 3.30
N GLY A 34 12.64 -3.44 3.35
CA GLY A 34 12.85 -2.44 2.31
C GLY A 34 11.95 -2.62 1.08
N GLU A 35 11.00 -3.54 1.11
CA GLU A 35 10.04 -3.73 0.03
C GLU A 35 8.98 -2.61 0.04
N TYR A 36 8.54 -2.19 -1.17
CA TYR A 36 7.36 -1.35 -1.33
C TYR A 36 6.31 -2.17 -2.08
N ALA A 37 5.32 -2.67 -1.35
CA ALA A 37 4.22 -3.46 -1.89
C ALA A 37 2.89 -2.72 -1.74
N ALA A 38 1.93 -3.04 -2.60
CA ALA A 38 0.55 -2.60 -2.48
C ALA A 38 -0.39 -3.78 -2.22
N LEU A 39 -1.44 -3.53 -1.45
CA LEU A 39 -2.54 -4.46 -1.21
C LEU A 39 -3.83 -3.86 -1.77
N ILE A 40 -4.39 -4.51 -2.78
CA ILE A 40 -5.63 -4.08 -3.43
C ILE A 40 -6.75 -5.11 -3.27
N GLY A 41 -7.98 -4.70 -3.49
CA GLY A 41 -9.17 -5.54 -3.40
C GLY A 41 -10.41 -4.69 -3.17
N HIS A 42 -11.59 -5.20 -3.51
CA HIS A 42 -12.85 -4.50 -3.28
C HIS A 42 -13.15 -4.28 -1.77
N SER A 43 -14.12 -3.42 -1.46
CA SER A 43 -14.58 -3.25 -0.08
C SER A 43 -15.11 -4.57 0.48
N GLY A 44 -14.70 -4.91 1.71
CA GLY A 44 -15.06 -6.20 2.34
C GLY A 44 -14.22 -7.40 1.89
N SER A 45 -13.18 -7.24 1.07
CA SER A 45 -12.30 -8.35 0.66
C SER A 45 -11.39 -8.88 1.78
N GLY A 46 -11.37 -8.24 2.98
CA GLY A 46 -10.59 -8.68 4.14
C GLY A 46 -9.28 -7.90 4.37
N LYS A 47 -8.98 -6.85 3.59
CA LYS A 47 -7.74 -6.06 3.71
C LYS A 47 -7.51 -5.54 5.12
N SER A 48 -8.42 -4.77 5.69
CA SER A 48 -8.25 -4.18 7.02
C SER A 48 -8.11 -5.25 8.11
N THR A 49 -8.77 -6.39 7.97
CA THR A 49 -8.56 -7.54 8.87
C THR A 49 -7.14 -8.08 8.75
N LEU A 50 -6.60 -8.21 7.54
CA LEU A 50 -5.22 -8.63 7.32
C LEU A 50 -4.22 -7.65 7.92
N LEU A 51 -4.42 -6.32 7.72
CA LEU A 51 -3.55 -5.29 8.30
C LEU A 51 -3.49 -5.37 9.83
N GLN A 52 -4.62 -5.61 10.48
CA GLN A 52 -4.71 -5.77 11.94
C GLN A 52 -3.97 -7.02 12.44
N HIS A 53 -3.88 -8.09 11.63
CA HIS A 53 -3.04 -9.24 11.96
C HIS A 53 -1.54 -8.90 11.85
N LEU A 54 -1.13 -8.17 10.81
CA LEU A 54 0.26 -7.76 10.62
C LEU A 54 0.80 -6.92 11.79
N ASN A 55 -0.02 -6.05 12.37
CA ASN A 55 0.34 -5.26 13.55
C ASN A 55 0.10 -6.00 14.89
N GLY A 56 -0.43 -7.23 14.87
CA GLY A 56 -0.75 -8.01 16.06
C GLY A 56 -1.93 -7.46 16.90
N LEU A 57 -2.81 -6.64 16.29
CA LEU A 57 -4.08 -6.23 16.91
C LEU A 57 -5.07 -7.37 16.94
N LEU A 58 -5.07 -8.22 15.91
CA LEU A 58 -5.84 -9.47 15.88
C LEU A 58 -4.90 -10.66 15.96
N ARG A 59 -5.35 -11.68 16.67
CA ARG A 59 -4.69 -12.99 16.72
C ARG A 59 -5.41 -13.94 15.75
N PRO A 60 -4.71 -14.63 14.86
CA PRO A 60 -5.32 -15.57 13.92
C PRO A 60 -5.98 -16.74 14.68
N MET A 61 -7.02 -17.31 14.10
CA MET A 61 -7.66 -18.53 14.61
C MET A 61 -6.85 -19.78 14.23
N SER A 62 -6.20 -19.73 13.05
CA SER A 62 -5.32 -20.78 12.56
C SER A 62 -4.20 -20.17 11.72
N GLY A 63 -3.14 -20.96 11.50
CA GLY A 63 -1.96 -20.53 10.78
C GLY A 63 -0.87 -19.99 11.69
N GLU A 64 0.22 -19.53 11.10
CA GLU A 64 1.41 -19.08 11.79
C GLU A 64 1.87 -17.71 11.27
N TYR A 65 2.27 -16.84 12.18
CA TYR A 65 2.86 -15.52 11.86
C TYR A 65 4.28 -15.45 12.39
N TYR A 66 5.24 -15.22 11.52
CA TYR A 66 6.64 -15.06 11.86
C TYR A 66 7.09 -13.62 11.59
N PHE A 67 7.79 -13.04 12.55
CA PHE A 67 8.50 -11.77 12.44
C PHE A 67 10.00 -12.03 12.65
N ASP A 68 10.81 -11.77 11.64
CA ASP A 68 12.26 -12.05 11.61
C ASP A 68 12.63 -13.51 12.03
N GLY A 69 11.75 -14.46 11.72
CA GLY A 69 11.92 -15.90 12.02
C GLY A 69 11.38 -16.34 13.36
N GLU A 70 10.93 -15.43 14.22
CA GLU A 70 10.30 -15.74 15.51
C GLU A 70 8.76 -15.81 15.35
N ASN A 71 8.12 -16.85 15.88
CA ASN A 71 6.66 -16.95 15.86
C ASN A 71 6.04 -15.93 16.83
N VAL A 72 5.21 -15.03 16.27
CA VAL A 72 4.61 -13.91 17.02
C VAL A 72 3.62 -14.37 18.10
N PHE A 73 2.98 -15.52 17.90
CA PHE A 73 1.90 -15.98 18.75
C PHE A 73 2.21 -17.28 19.56
N ASP A 74 3.47 -17.67 19.67
CA ASP A 74 3.90 -18.82 20.47
C ASP A 74 3.94 -18.56 21.99
N GLY A 75 3.65 -17.32 22.40
CA GLY A 75 3.64 -16.89 23.81
C GLY A 75 4.98 -16.39 24.34
N LYS A 76 6.06 -16.45 23.54
CA LYS A 76 7.39 -15.95 23.90
C LYS A 76 7.70 -14.60 23.29
N PHE A 77 7.10 -14.29 22.15
CA PHE A 77 7.30 -13.04 21.43
C PHE A 77 6.52 -11.88 22.05
N SER A 78 7.14 -10.71 22.15
CA SER A 78 6.49 -9.50 22.67
C SER A 78 5.67 -8.78 21.57
N LEU A 79 4.36 -8.75 21.71
CA LEU A 79 3.48 -7.98 20.83
C LEU A 79 3.74 -6.46 20.92
N GLN A 80 4.25 -5.97 22.06
CA GLN A 80 4.67 -4.58 22.17
C GLN A 80 5.85 -4.30 21.24
N LYS A 81 6.86 -5.19 21.21
CA LYS A 81 7.99 -5.10 20.28
C LYS A 81 7.54 -5.15 18.82
N LEU A 82 6.55 -6.01 18.49
CA LEU A 82 5.98 -6.04 17.14
C LEU A 82 5.39 -4.69 16.75
N ARG A 83 4.53 -4.11 17.61
CA ARG A 83 3.85 -2.83 17.33
C ARG A 83 4.78 -1.64 17.23
N GLN A 84 5.95 -1.70 17.88
CA GLN A 84 7.01 -0.71 17.73
C GLN A 84 7.64 -0.78 16.34
N LYS A 85 7.82 -1.99 15.80
CA LYS A 85 8.48 -2.23 14.51
C LYS A 85 7.54 -2.22 13.32
N VAL A 86 6.28 -2.65 13.51
CA VAL A 86 5.24 -2.73 12.48
C VAL A 86 4.16 -1.71 12.83
N ALA A 87 4.30 -0.51 12.29
CA ALA A 87 3.35 0.57 12.50
C ALA A 87 2.19 0.49 11.50
N LEU A 88 0.97 0.74 12.00
CA LEU A 88 -0.25 0.79 11.21
C LEU A 88 -0.84 2.19 11.23
N CYS A 89 -0.89 2.82 10.07
CA CYS A 89 -1.59 4.09 9.84
C CYS A 89 -2.99 3.77 9.31
N PHE A 90 -4.01 4.01 10.13
CA PHE A 90 -5.41 3.82 9.73
C PHE A 90 -5.88 4.92 8.78
N GLN A 91 -6.99 4.66 8.11
CA GLN A 91 -7.70 5.66 7.32
C GLN A 91 -8.09 6.86 8.22
N TYR A 92 -7.85 8.09 7.73
CA TYR A 92 -8.06 9.33 8.49
C TYR A 92 -7.30 9.39 9.83
N PRO A 93 -5.97 9.26 9.83
CA PRO A 93 -5.16 9.21 11.05
C PRO A 93 -5.26 10.51 11.89
N GLU A 94 -5.66 11.62 11.28
CA GLU A 94 -5.91 12.90 11.92
C GLU A 94 -7.00 12.87 13.01
N TYR A 95 -7.88 11.88 13.01
CA TYR A 95 -8.88 11.69 14.08
C TYR A 95 -8.29 11.05 15.36
N GLN A 96 -7.04 10.61 15.29
CA GLN A 96 -6.35 10.00 16.42
C GLN A 96 -5.55 11.01 17.26
N LEU A 97 -5.51 12.30 16.87
CA LEU A 97 -4.85 13.36 17.60
C LEU A 97 -5.67 13.73 18.84
N PHE A 98 -5.00 13.83 20.01
CA PHE A 98 -5.68 14.05 21.29
C PHE A 98 -4.89 14.87 22.31
N GLU A 99 -3.60 15.13 22.10
CA GLU A 99 -2.77 15.88 23.03
C GLU A 99 -2.97 17.39 22.90
N GLU A 100 -2.48 18.14 23.89
CA GLU A 100 -2.61 19.60 23.95
C GLU A 100 -1.77 20.32 22.90
N THR A 101 -0.60 19.75 22.55
CA THR A 101 0.34 20.34 21.59
C THR A 101 0.81 19.31 20.58
N VAL A 102 1.20 19.78 19.39
CA VAL A 102 1.77 18.96 18.30
C VAL A 102 2.95 18.15 18.80
N LEU A 103 3.89 18.77 19.51
CA LEU A 103 5.08 18.08 20.02
C LEU A 103 4.71 16.93 20.97
N LYS A 104 3.76 17.17 21.90
CA LYS A 104 3.30 16.14 22.85
C LYS A 104 2.60 14.99 22.13
N ASP A 105 1.79 15.29 21.12
CA ASP A 105 1.06 14.29 20.35
C ASP A 105 2.05 13.37 19.60
N ILE A 106 3.02 13.94 18.91
CA ILE A 106 4.07 13.19 18.21
C ILE A 106 4.95 12.40 19.17
N ALA A 107 5.28 12.97 20.35
CA ALA A 107 6.11 12.33 21.37
C ALA A 107 5.39 11.20 22.13
N PHE A 108 4.09 11.05 21.97
CA PHE A 108 3.29 10.06 22.70
C PHE A 108 3.71 8.61 22.42
N GLY A 109 3.98 8.28 21.15
CA GLY A 109 4.49 6.96 20.75
C GLY A 109 5.80 6.59 21.47
N PRO A 110 6.88 7.36 21.30
CA PRO A 110 8.16 7.18 22.02
C PRO A 110 8.00 7.10 23.54
N LYS A 111 7.14 7.94 24.13
CA LYS A 111 6.85 7.89 25.57
C LYS A 111 6.29 6.55 26.02
N ASN A 112 5.36 5.98 25.26
CA ASN A 112 4.81 4.65 25.53
C ASN A 112 5.81 3.51 25.29
N MET A 113 6.86 3.77 24.54
CA MET A 113 7.99 2.85 24.37
C MET A 113 8.95 2.88 25.57
N GLY A 114 8.77 3.82 26.51
CA GLY A 114 9.56 3.94 27.73
C GLY A 114 10.80 4.82 27.59
N PHE A 115 10.91 5.64 26.54
CA PHE A 115 11.98 6.62 26.41
C PHE A 115 11.78 7.78 27.42
N ASP A 116 12.89 8.38 27.84
CA ASP A 116 12.86 9.61 28.65
C ASP A 116 12.33 10.80 27.85
N GLN A 117 11.94 11.85 28.57
CA GLN A 117 11.30 13.01 27.94
C GLN A 117 12.17 13.68 26.88
N GLN A 118 13.47 13.84 27.12
CA GLN A 118 14.38 14.48 26.17
C GLN A 118 14.45 13.68 24.88
N THR A 119 14.65 12.38 24.97
CA THR A 119 14.68 11.45 23.82
C THR A 119 13.35 11.48 23.06
N CYS A 120 12.21 11.52 23.76
CA CYS A 120 10.88 11.62 23.13
C CYS A 120 10.74 12.92 22.31
N GLU A 121 11.16 14.06 22.87
CA GLU A 121 11.11 15.34 22.16
C GLU A 121 12.06 15.39 20.96
N GLU A 122 13.28 14.83 21.08
CA GLU A 122 14.24 14.76 19.99
C GLU A 122 13.68 13.92 18.82
N LYS A 123 13.11 12.74 19.11
CA LYS A 123 12.44 11.88 18.13
C LYS A 123 11.24 12.58 17.49
N ALA A 124 10.44 13.29 18.28
CA ALA A 124 9.30 14.03 17.78
C ALA A 124 9.72 15.16 16.82
N ARG A 125 10.76 15.93 17.13
CA ARG A 125 11.28 16.98 16.24
C ARG A 125 11.85 16.42 14.94
N LYS A 126 12.59 15.31 15.01
CA LYS A 126 13.06 14.60 13.81
C LYS A 126 11.89 14.15 12.93
N ALA A 127 10.85 13.59 13.53
CA ALA A 127 9.64 13.18 12.81
C ALA A 127 8.86 14.36 12.22
N MET A 128 8.82 15.51 12.92
CA MET A 128 8.24 16.76 12.38
C MET A 128 8.98 17.21 11.12
N GLU A 129 10.30 17.21 11.15
CA GLU A 129 11.14 17.55 9.99
C GLU A 129 10.85 16.62 8.81
N LEU A 130 10.86 15.29 9.03
CA LEU A 130 10.55 14.30 8.00
C LEU A 130 9.15 14.49 7.40
N ALA A 131 8.15 14.81 8.22
CA ALA A 131 6.78 15.05 7.77
C ALA A 131 6.54 16.45 7.20
N GLY A 132 7.56 17.32 7.12
CA GLY A 132 7.45 18.69 6.63
C GLY A 132 6.58 19.57 7.50
N ILE A 133 6.65 19.41 8.83
CA ILE A 133 5.94 20.23 9.82
C ILE A 133 6.88 21.33 10.30
N SER A 134 6.41 22.61 10.19
CA SER A 134 7.20 23.76 10.67
C SER A 134 7.46 23.66 12.19
N PRO A 135 8.70 23.92 12.67
CA PRO A 135 9.02 23.96 14.10
C PRO A 135 8.15 24.93 14.91
N GLU A 136 7.65 25.99 14.27
CA GLU A 136 6.76 26.97 14.92
C GLU A 136 5.44 26.36 15.41
N LEU A 137 5.07 25.19 14.88
CA LEU A 137 3.87 24.45 15.25
C LEU A 137 4.05 23.56 16.50
N GLU A 138 5.26 23.42 17.04
CA GLU A 138 5.53 22.52 18.19
C GLU A 138 4.55 22.74 19.36
N THR A 139 4.27 24.01 19.68
CA THR A 139 3.42 24.42 20.81
C THR A 139 1.96 24.64 20.40
N ALA A 140 1.66 24.57 19.10
CA ALA A 140 0.29 24.74 18.62
C ALA A 140 -0.59 23.57 19.04
N SER A 141 -1.88 23.84 19.25
CA SER A 141 -2.86 22.77 19.45
C SER A 141 -3.10 22.02 18.14
N PRO A 142 -3.05 20.69 18.13
CA PRO A 142 -3.40 19.89 16.94
C PRO A 142 -4.79 20.21 16.39
N PHE A 143 -5.71 20.58 17.28
CA PHE A 143 -7.10 20.89 16.91
C PHE A 143 -7.24 22.20 16.11
N ALA A 144 -6.29 23.12 16.24
CA ALA A 144 -6.28 24.40 15.51
C ALA A 144 -5.68 24.28 14.10
N LEU A 145 -5.13 23.12 13.73
CA LEU A 145 -4.47 22.89 12.45
C LEU A 145 -5.47 22.61 11.31
N SER A 146 -5.05 22.87 10.07
CA SER A 146 -5.77 22.42 8.89
C SER A 146 -5.77 20.88 8.78
N GLY A 147 -6.71 20.30 8.02
CA GLY A 147 -6.79 18.84 7.85
C GLY A 147 -5.48 18.21 7.34
N GLY A 148 -4.82 18.82 6.36
CA GLY A 148 -3.53 18.36 5.85
C GLY A 148 -2.39 18.49 6.87
N GLN A 149 -2.40 19.52 7.73
CA GLN A 149 -1.44 19.64 8.83
C GLN A 149 -1.68 18.57 9.89
N LYS A 150 -2.93 18.37 10.31
CA LYS A 150 -3.32 17.30 11.27
C LYS A 150 -2.82 15.94 10.79
N ARG A 151 -3.02 15.63 9.50
CA ARG A 151 -2.59 14.37 8.92
C ARG A 151 -1.06 14.19 8.96
N ARG A 152 -0.30 15.26 8.67
CA ARG A 152 1.16 15.22 8.82
C ARG A 152 1.59 15.01 10.27
N VAL A 153 0.89 15.63 11.23
CA VAL A 153 1.15 15.41 12.65
C VAL A 153 0.90 13.96 13.05
N ALA A 154 -0.23 13.39 12.65
CA ALA A 154 -0.53 11.99 12.92
C ALA A 154 0.50 11.03 12.30
N LEU A 155 0.93 11.28 11.06
CA LEU A 155 1.98 10.50 10.42
C LEU A 155 3.33 10.68 11.14
N ALA A 156 3.68 11.90 11.56
CA ALA A 156 4.88 12.16 12.35
C ALA A 156 4.87 11.39 13.68
N GLY A 157 3.72 11.29 14.35
CA GLY A 157 3.57 10.46 15.57
C GLY A 157 3.90 8.98 15.34
N ILE A 158 3.57 8.45 14.17
CA ILE A 158 3.94 7.09 13.75
C ILE A 158 5.45 7.01 13.46
N LEU A 159 5.99 7.98 12.71
CA LEU A 159 7.41 8.01 12.33
C LEU A 159 8.35 8.23 13.52
N ALA A 160 7.90 8.93 14.56
CA ALA A 160 8.67 9.12 15.80
C ALA A 160 9.00 7.80 16.53
N MET A 161 8.24 6.74 16.28
CA MET A 161 8.52 5.40 16.79
C MET A 161 9.62 4.67 16.00
N GLU A 162 10.10 5.24 14.88
CA GLU A 162 11.11 4.66 13.98
C GLU A 162 10.77 3.21 13.55
N PRO A 163 9.61 3.01 12.91
CA PRO A 163 9.16 1.67 12.53
C PRO A 163 10.03 1.08 11.41
N GLU A 164 10.18 -0.26 11.38
CA GLU A 164 10.81 -0.98 10.27
C GLU A 164 9.81 -1.26 9.13
N TYR A 165 8.52 -1.35 9.47
CA TYR A 165 7.39 -1.58 8.56
C TYR A 165 6.32 -0.52 8.76
N LEU A 166 5.94 0.15 7.71
CA LEU A 166 4.86 1.14 7.70
C LEU A 166 3.71 0.62 6.81
N ILE A 167 2.61 0.27 7.46
CA ILE A 167 1.39 -0.18 6.82
C ILE A 167 0.42 1.00 6.77
N LEU A 168 -0.08 1.34 5.59
CA LEU A 168 -0.95 2.49 5.39
C LEU A 168 -2.27 2.05 4.76
N ASP A 169 -3.38 2.29 5.47
CA ASP A 169 -4.74 1.99 4.99
C ASP A 169 -5.34 3.26 4.37
N GLU A 170 -5.39 3.32 3.04
CA GLU A 170 -5.90 4.43 2.24
C GLU A 170 -5.38 5.82 2.66
N PRO A 171 -4.06 6.04 2.71
CA PRO A 171 -3.47 7.22 3.31
C PRO A 171 -3.73 8.52 2.53
N VAL A 172 -4.18 8.45 1.28
CA VAL A 172 -4.46 9.61 0.41
C VAL A 172 -5.92 10.06 0.42
N ALA A 173 -6.82 9.31 1.09
CA ALA A 173 -8.24 9.62 1.10
C ALA A 173 -8.49 11.05 1.64
N GLY A 174 -9.14 11.90 0.84
CA GLY A 174 -9.45 13.29 1.22
C GLY A 174 -8.30 14.29 1.10
N LEU A 175 -7.13 13.91 0.57
CA LEU A 175 -6.06 14.86 0.21
C LEU A 175 -6.33 15.47 -1.17
N ASP A 176 -5.91 16.73 -1.32
CA ASP A 176 -5.77 17.36 -2.64
C ASP A 176 -4.55 16.80 -3.41
N GLY A 177 -4.42 17.13 -4.69
CA GLY A 177 -3.33 16.64 -5.54
C GLY A 177 -1.94 16.90 -4.96
N LYS A 178 -1.70 18.12 -4.43
CA LYS A 178 -0.41 18.48 -3.82
C LYS A 178 -0.14 17.72 -2.53
N GLY A 179 -1.16 17.52 -1.71
CA GLY A 179 -1.07 16.69 -0.49
C GLY A 179 -0.73 15.24 -0.80
N LYS A 180 -1.33 14.69 -1.84
CA LYS A 180 -1.07 13.35 -2.36
C LYS A 180 0.39 13.21 -2.85
N GLU A 181 0.86 14.12 -3.71
CA GLU A 181 2.24 14.15 -4.20
C GLU A 181 3.27 14.23 -3.06
N ASN A 182 3.04 15.11 -2.08
CA ASN A 182 3.92 15.26 -0.93
C ASN A 182 3.98 13.98 -0.10
N LEU A 183 2.84 13.32 0.12
CA LEU A 183 2.79 12.06 0.87
C LEU A 183 3.57 10.96 0.14
N PHE A 184 3.33 10.74 -1.16
CA PHE A 184 4.06 9.71 -1.91
C PHE A 184 5.55 10.00 -2.02
N SER A 185 5.95 11.28 -2.15
CA SER A 185 7.36 11.68 -2.09
C SER A 185 8.00 11.34 -0.76
N LEU A 186 7.29 11.56 0.36
CA LEU A 186 7.74 11.16 1.69
C LEU A 186 7.86 9.63 1.81
N LEU A 187 6.82 8.87 1.39
CA LEU A 187 6.85 7.41 1.45
C LEU A 187 8.00 6.82 0.62
N LYS A 188 8.25 7.37 -0.55
CA LYS A 188 9.39 7.01 -1.40
C LYS A 188 10.71 7.28 -0.70
N TYR A 189 10.88 8.46 -0.09
CA TYR A 189 12.06 8.80 0.70
C TYR A 189 12.29 7.80 1.85
N LEU A 190 11.23 7.52 2.63
CA LEU A 190 11.28 6.58 3.75
C LEU A 190 11.70 5.16 3.28
N ASN A 191 11.19 4.71 2.14
CA ASN A 191 11.55 3.41 1.59
C ASN A 191 12.97 3.38 1.04
N GLU A 192 13.35 4.34 0.18
CA GLU A 192 14.62 4.32 -0.54
C GLU A 192 15.83 4.77 0.31
N LYS A 193 15.63 5.68 1.28
CA LYS A 193 16.70 6.26 2.09
C LYS A 193 16.75 5.71 3.51
N GLU A 194 15.58 5.52 4.13
CA GLU A 194 15.50 5.00 5.50
C GLU A 194 15.29 3.48 5.54
N ASN A 195 15.16 2.83 4.37
CA ASN A 195 14.95 1.38 4.20
C ASN A 195 13.71 0.85 4.96
N ILE A 196 12.67 1.70 5.11
CA ILE A 196 11.41 1.31 5.72
C ILE A 196 10.62 0.49 4.71
N THR A 197 10.11 -0.66 5.13
CA THR A 197 9.20 -1.49 4.32
C THR A 197 7.83 -0.85 4.29
N ILE A 198 7.23 -0.70 3.12
CA ILE A 198 5.92 -0.07 2.96
C ILE A 198 4.92 -1.08 2.41
N LEU A 199 3.77 -1.20 3.09
CA LEU A 199 2.58 -1.85 2.56
C LEU A 199 1.46 -0.82 2.42
N LEU A 200 1.19 -0.42 1.19
CA LEU A 200 0.17 0.56 0.84
C LEU A 200 -1.15 -0.13 0.50
N VAL A 201 -2.23 0.20 1.20
CA VAL A 201 -3.58 -0.13 0.73
C VAL A 201 -4.13 1.06 -0.04
N SER A 202 -4.55 0.83 -1.27
CA SER A 202 -5.19 1.84 -2.11
C SER A 202 -6.26 1.22 -2.99
N HIS A 203 -7.29 2.00 -3.32
CA HIS A 203 -8.29 1.69 -4.33
C HIS A 203 -8.02 2.45 -5.64
N ASP A 204 -7.03 3.34 -5.67
CA ASP A 204 -6.56 4.05 -6.85
C ASP A 204 -5.43 3.26 -7.52
N MET A 205 -5.71 2.69 -8.68
CA MET A 205 -4.76 1.83 -9.38
C MET A 205 -3.61 2.61 -10.02
N ASP A 206 -3.78 3.89 -10.29
CA ASP A 206 -2.71 4.76 -10.78
C ASP A 206 -1.67 4.97 -9.66
N ASP A 207 -2.11 5.21 -8.42
CA ASP A 207 -1.22 5.30 -7.25
C ASP A 207 -0.44 4.03 -7.01
N VAL A 208 -1.12 2.88 -7.14
CA VAL A 208 -0.49 1.57 -6.98
C VAL A 208 0.57 1.35 -8.06
N ALA A 209 0.24 1.66 -9.31
CA ALA A 209 1.13 1.48 -10.46
C ALA A 209 2.39 2.35 -10.38
N GLU A 210 2.24 3.59 -9.89
CA GLU A 210 3.35 4.55 -9.77
C GLU A 210 4.32 4.22 -8.63
N ASN A 211 3.79 3.66 -7.52
CA ASN A 211 4.56 3.56 -6.29
C ASN A 211 4.97 2.14 -5.91
N ALA A 212 4.17 1.12 -6.23
CA ALA A 212 4.41 -0.24 -5.78
C ALA A 212 5.06 -1.11 -6.86
N ARG A 213 6.10 -1.86 -6.48
CA ARG A 213 6.73 -2.86 -7.38
C ARG A 213 6.01 -4.19 -7.36
N ARG A 214 5.38 -4.54 -6.24
CA ARG A 214 4.64 -5.78 -6.01
C ARG A 214 3.22 -5.47 -5.60
N VAL A 215 2.27 -6.24 -6.10
CA VAL A 215 0.85 -6.06 -5.82
C VAL A 215 0.26 -7.37 -5.32
N LEU A 216 -0.35 -7.29 -4.15
CA LEU A 216 -1.12 -8.34 -3.51
C LEU A 216 -2.60 -8.05 -3.77
N VAL A 217 -3.35 -9.01 -4.30
CA VAL A 217 -4.78 -8.86 -4.60
C VAL A 217 -5.60 -9.74 -3.67
N MET A 218 -6.49 -9.12 -2.92
CA MET A 218 -7.45 -9.83 -2.08
C MET A 218 -8.84 -9.84 -2.69
N ASP A 219 -9.45 -11.03 -2.73
CA ASP A 219 -10.85 -11.24 -3.06
C ASP A 219 -11.49 -12.19 -2.04
N ARG A 220 -12.64 -11.83 -1.51
CA ARG A 220 -13.48 -12.66 -0.60
C ARG A 220 -12.70 -13.33 0.53
N GLY A 221 -11.81 -12.59 1.17
CA GLY A 221 -11.00 -13.06 2.28
C GLY A 221 -9.79 -13.92 1.90
N GLN A 222 -9.47 -14.04 0.62
CA GLN A 222 -8.32 -14.82 0.11
C GLN A 222 -7.33 -13.93 -0.62
N LEU A 223 -6.06 -14.30 -0.59
CA LEU A 223 -5.02 -13.71 -1.44
C LEU A 223 -5.03 -14.48 -2.77
N VAL A 224 -5.52 -13.80 -3.84
CA VAL A 224 -5.73 -14.44 -5.14
C VAL A 224 -4.62 -14.17 -6.14
N MET A 225 -3.87 -13.06 -5.96
CA MET A 225 -2.69 -12.73 -6.75
C MET A 225 -1.61 -12.13 -5.85
N ASP A 226 -0.36 -12.44 -6.17
CA ASP A 226 0.84 -11.92 -5.52
C ASP A 226 1.96 -11.93 -6.55
N ASP A 227 2.20 -10.80 -7.22
CA ASP A 227 3.19 -10.69 -8.29
C ASP A 227 3.60 -9.22 -8.49
N THR A 228 4.48 -8.96 -9.44
CA THR A 228 4.83 -7.59 -9.86
C THR A 228 3.61 -6.84 -10.37
N ALA A 229 3.60 -5.51 -10.21
CA ALA A 229 2.50 -4.65 -10.68
C ALA A 229 2.19 -4.91 -12.16
N GLU A 230 3.21 -5.08 -13.02
CA GLU A 230 3.04 -5.38 -14.43
C GLU A 230 2.25 -6.66 -14.69
N LYS A 231 2.60 -7.74 -13.99
CA LYS A 231 1.92 -9.02 -14.16
C LYS A 231 0.51 -9.03 -13.61
N VAL A 232 0.27 -8.34 -12.50
CA VAL A 232 -1.07 -8.21 -11.92
C VAL A 232 -1.95 -7.41 -12.86
N PHE A 233 -1.54 -6.22 -13.29
CA PHE A 233 -2.35 -5.36 -14.15
C PHE A 233 -2.49 -5.89 -15.59
N SER A 234 -1.61 -6.79 -16.04
CA SER A 234 -1.81 -7.51 -17.33
C SER A 234 -3.02 -8.45 -17.32
N ARG A 235 -3.51 -8.85 -16.13
CA ARG A 235 -4.69 -9.72 -15.96
C ARG A 235 -5.98 -8.90 -15.86
N GLU A 236 -6.18 -7.95 -16.80
CA GLU A 236 -7.30 -7.01 -16.79
C GLU A 236 -8.66 -7.68 -16.61
N LYS A 237 -8.90 -8.80 -17.32
CA LYS A 237 -10.18 -9.51 -17.23
C LYS A 237 -10.44 -10.06 -15.84
N GLU A 238 -9.45 -10.71 -15.22
CA GLU A 238 -9.57 -11.26 -13.87
C GLU A 238 -9.80 -10.16 -12.84
N LEU A 239 -9.10 -9.01 -12.95
CA LEU A 239 -9.29 -7.86 -12.08
C LEU A 239 -10.70 -7.27 -12.22
N LYS A 240 -11.20 -7.14 -13.46
CA LYS A 240 -12.56 -6.67 -13.73
C LYS A 240 -13.64 -7.62 -13.17
N ASP A 241 -13.43 -8.94 -13.26
CA ASP A 241 -14.35 -9.94 -12.71
C ASP A 241 -14.44 -9.83 -11.17
N MET A 242 -13.37 -9.35 -10.51
CA MET A 242 -13.32 -9.01 -9.08
C MET A 242 -13.78 -7.60 -8.75
N GLY A 243 -14.24 -6.81 -9.74
CA GLY A 243 -14.67 -5.42 -9.55
C GLY A 243 -13.52 -4.42 -9.38
N LEU A 244 -12.31 -4.79 -9.78
CA LEU A 244 -11.14 -3.92 -9.72
C LEU A 244 -10.85 -3.27 -11.07
N ALA A 245 -10.36 -2.04 -11.03
CA ALA A 245 -9.87 -1.33 -12.22
C ALA A 245 -8.41 -1.72 -12.54
N ILE A 246 -7.93 -1.25 -13.68
CA ILE A 246 -6.51 -1.19 -14.03
C ILE A 246 -6.09 0.29 -14.16
N PRO A 247 -4.79 0.63 -14.12
CA PRO A 247 -4.30 2.00 -14.31
C PRO A 247 -4.87 2.66 -15.58
N GLN A 248 -5.16 3.97 -15.51
CA GLN A 248 -5.75 4.71 -16.63
C GLN A 248 -4.83 4.72 -17.86
N SER A 249 -3.52 4.85 -17.65
CA SER A 249 -2.51 4.74 -18.70
C SER A 249 -2.62 3.41 -19.46
N LEU A 250 -2.76 2.30 -18.74
CA LEU A 250 -2.91 0.97 -19.33
C LEU A 250 -4.27 0.81 -20.03
N GLN A 251 -5.36 1.36 -19.47
CA GLN A 251 -6.66 1.37 -20.15
C GLN A 251 -6.58 2.11 -21.49
N PHE A 252 -5.90 3.26 -21.51
CA PHE A 252 -5.72 4.05 -22.73
C PHE A 252 -4.83 3.34 -23.74
N TYR A 253 -3.71 2.73 -23.29
CA TYR A 253 -2.84 1.91 -24.12
C TYR A 253 -3.61 0.76 -24.79
N ASN A 254 -4.42 0.02 -24.03
CA ASN A 254 -5.23 -1.08 -24.56
C ASN A 254 -6.25 -0.60 -25.61
N ARG A 255 -6.85 0.59 -25.43
CA ARG A 255 -7.75 1.18 -26.43
C ARG A 255 -7.03 1.58 -27.70
N LEU A 256 -5.86 2.21 -27.60
CA LEU A 256 -5.04 2.57 -28.75
C LEU A 256 -4.58 1.31 -29.53
N THR A 257 -4.18 0.26 -28.82
CA THR A 257 -3.79 -1.01 -29.43
C THR A 257 -4.98 -1.66 -30.18
N ALA A 258 -6.15 -1.69 -29.54
CA ALA A 258 -7.37 -2.22 -30.17
C ALA A 258 -7.82 -1.38 -31.37
N GLY A 259 -7.55 -0.07 -31.37
CA GLY A 259 -7.81 0.85 -32.48
C GLY A 259 -6.78 0.79 -33.62
N GLY A 260 -5.73 -0.04 -33.49
CA GLY A 260 -4.69 -0.21 -34.50
C GLY A 260 -3.64 0.93 -34.56
N TYR A 261 -3.57 1.78 -33.53
CA TYR A 261 -2.59 2.86 -33.44
C TYR A 261 -1.16 2.34 -33.16
N PHE A 262 -1.03 1.22 -32.47
CA PHE A 262 0.26 0.55 -32.31
C PHE A 262 0.35 -0.61 -33.30
N ARG A 263 1.32 -0.56 -34.22
CA ARG A 263 1.60 -1.69 -35.09
C ARG A 263 2.31 -2.76 -34.28
N ASN A 264 1.82 -4.00 -34.36
CA ASN A 264 2.62 -5.13 -33.92
C ASN A 264 3.92 -5.13 -34.73
N SER A 265 5.06 -5.11 -34.05
CA SER A 265 6.41 -5.20 -34.64
C SER A 265 6.68 -6.50 -35.45
N SER A 266 5.65 -7.30 -35.70
CA SER A 266 5.68 -8.50 -36.53
C SER A 266 5.09 -8.32 -37.95
N GLY A 267 4.72 -7.10 -38.38
CA GLY A 267 4.32 -6.84 -39.77
C GLY A 267 3.07 -7.58 -40.28
N ALA A 268 2.25 -8.13 -39.40
CA ALA A 268 1.00 -8.80 -39.80
C ALA A 268 -0.19 -7.85 -39.62
N ASP A 269 -0.76 -7.41 -40.71
CA ASP A 269 -2.08 -6.73 -40.77
C ASP A 269 -3.17 -7.64 -40.15
N ILE A 270 -3.72 -7.25 -39.01
CA ILE A 270 -4.94 -7.87 -38.49
C ILE A 270 -6.14 -7.20 -39.19
N ARG A 271 -6.30 -7.51 -40.45
CA ARG A 271 -7.57 -7.32 -41.15
C ARG A 271 -8.06 -8.73 -41.53
N ASP A 272 -8.59 -9.44 -40.58
CA ASP A 272 -9.60 -10.45 -40.86
C ASP A 272 -10.20 -10.92 -39.53
N GLY A 273 -11.51 -10.88 -39.45
CA GLY A 273 -12.27 -11.31 -38.33
C GLY A 273 -12.05 -12.78 -38.00
N ALA A 274 -11.54 -13.04 -36.81
CA ALA A 274 -11.52 -14.36 -36.24
C ALA A 274 -12.05 -14.39 -34.83
N ALA A 275 -12.95 -15.29 -34.64
CA ALA A 275 -13.75 -15.67 -33.49
C ALA A 275 -13.14 -15.43 -32.11
N ALA A 276 -14.03 -14.98 -31.23
CA ALA A 276 -13.86 -15.00 -29.79
C ALA A 276 -13.40 -16.39 -29.31
N GLY A 277 -12.27 -16.45 -28.62
CA GLY A 277 -11.96 -17.67 -27.89
C GLY A 277 -10.50 -18.00 -27.57
N GLU A 278 -9.52 -17.30 -28.07
CA GLU A 278 -8.13 -17.60 -27.71
C GLU A 278 -7.45 -16.41 -27.03
N THR A 279 -6.95 -16.67 -25.84
CA THR A 279 -6.15 -15.79 -25.01
C THR A 279 -4.96 -15.28 -25.82
N MET A 280 -5.00 -14.03 -26.24
CA MET A 280 -3.90 -13.36 -26.92
C MET A 280 -2.75 -13.17 -25.94
N GLN A 281 -1.93 -14.19 -25.76
CA GLN A 281 -0.57 -14.06 -25.27
C GLN A 281 0.23 -13.32 -26.35
N THR A 282 0.04 -12.02 -26.44
CA THR A 282 0.89 -11.14 -27.25
C THR A 282 2.31 -11.22 -26.69
N LYS A 283 3.20 -11.90 -27.39
CA LYS A 283 4.65 -11.70 -27.31
C LYS A 283 4.99 -10.28 -27.80
N THR A 284 4.51 -9.26 -27.13
CA THR A 284 5.04 -7.90 -27.26
C THR A 284 6.32 -7.86 -26.47
N ARG A 285 7.45 -7.78 -27.14
CA ARG A 285 8.74 -7.39 -26.59
C ARG A 285 8.65 -5.93 -26.13
N GLY A 286 8.00 -5.64 -25.00
CA GLY A 286 7.89 -4.31 -24.43
C GLY A 286 7.13 -4.37 -23.12
N LYS A 287 7.65 -3.66 -22.14
CA LYS A 287 6.99 -3.42 -20.86
C LYS A 287 5.64 -2.75 -21.09
N ILE A 288 4.56 -3.21 -20.44
CA ILE A 288 3.27 -2.54 -20.52
C ILE A 288 3.36 -1.20 -19.77
N PRO A 289 2.83 -0.08 -20.32
CA PRO A 289 2.91 1.21 -19.65
C PRO A 289 1.92 1.27 -18.49
N LEU A 290 2.42 1.37 -17.28
CA LEU A 290 1.63 1.49 -16.06
C LEU A 290 1.43 2.95 -15.63
N THR A 291 2.32 3.86 -16.06
CA THR A 291 2.24 5.29 -15.75
C THR A 291 2.03 6.13 -17.00
N VAL A 292 1.63 7.39 -16.80
CA VAL A 292 1.43 8.36 -17.91
C VAL A 292 2.73 8.63 -18.64
N GLU A 293 3.85 8.70 -17.91
CA GLU A 293 5.19 8.93 -18.47
C GLU A 293 5.63 7.75 -19.34
N GLU A 294 5.42 6.52 -18.86
CA GLU A 294 5.72 5.30 -19.63
C GLU A 294 4.86 5.22 -20.90
N LEU A 295 3.58 5.59 -20.82
CA LEU A 295 2.69 5.65 -21.98
C LEU A 295 3.12 6.73 -22.99
N ALA A 296 3.46 7.93 -22.51
CA ALA A 296 3.94 9.03 -23.36
C ALA A 296 5.24 8.64 -24.08
N ALA A 297 6.18 8.03 -23.36
CA ALA A 297 7.42 7.52 -23.96
C ALA A 297 7.12 6.48 -25.06
N ARG A 298 6.19 5.56 -24.81
CA ARG A 298 5.81 4.54 -25.79
C ARG A 298 5.17 5.12 -27.04
N ILE A 299 4.30 6.12 -26.91
CA ILE A 299 3.69 6.83 -28.03
C ILE A 299 4.77 7.54 -28.87
N LEU A 300 5.74 8.21 -28.23
CA LEU A 300 6.83 8.89 -28.92
C LEU A 300 7.75 7.91 -29.68
N GLU A 301 8.08 6.76 -29.10
CA GLU A 301 8.85 5.71 -29.75
C GLU A 301 8.16 5.21 -31.03
N GLU A 302 6.86 4.95 -30.98
CA GLU A 302 6.10 4.51 -32.16
C GLU A 302 6.02 5.60 -33.23
N HIS A 303 5.85 6.88 -32.88
CA HIS A 303 5.86 8.00 -33.85
C HIS A 303 7.21 8.15 -34.56
N GLN A 304 8.33 8.01 -33.88
CA GLN A 304 9.66 8.07 -34.49
C GLN A 304 9.92 6.93 -35.48
N CYS A 305 9.22 5.79 -35.34
CA CYS A 305 9.27 4.69 -36.30
C CYS A 305 8.46 4.97 -37.57
N PHE A 306 7.53 5.94 -37.55
CA PHE A 306 6.73 6.33 -38.74
C PHE A 306 7.41 7.36 -39.64
N GLU A 307 8.41 8.10 -39.13
CA GLU A 307 9.14 9.13 -39.90
C GLU A 307 10.41 8.60 -40.61
N LYS A 308 10.72 7.32 -40.44
CA LYS A 308 11.79 6.59 -41.13
C LYS A 308 11.22 5.59 -42.15
#